data_06e8c89965fe57b85bf002907d2e5511
#
_entry.id   06e8c89965fe57b85bf002907d2e5511
#
_cell.length_a   1.000
_cell.length_b   1.000
_cell.length_c   1.000
_cell.angle_alpha   90.00
_cell.angle_beta   90.00
_cell.angle_gamma   90.00
#
_symmetry.space_group_name_H-M   'P 1'
#
loop_
_entity.id
_entity.type
_entity.pdbx_description
1 polymer ?
#
loop_
_entity_poly.entity_id
_entity_poly.type
_entity_poly.pdbx_seq_one_letter_code
_entity_poly.pdbx_strand_id
1 'polypeptide(L)'
;MIRFNKLKSKNPFLKIIYSIINLVISLLVGILNLFIGIGKWFYKILTKNYKYEFLYIAIISGVAIFFEILAINGLQKQQLYTWLGNSPSICMFLLDISIGLFIFGLIGYILVIFKNFEVTKKYFWVLRIVSYIASLILLLCVIDFVVLDFISRYETVTKPKEATSTYDTIVYFVREYKVNFIEGIKVTLKLALLGTVIGLILAFLMVSLRTLKADPRDNDLIKFFKKIGSTFAGVYVTIIRGTPMIVQAFIFYYLVLGIVRPNMDVAEYRDFIDNVWTPFRAGLFTVSINTTAYLTEVLRGGINSVDKGQSEAAQALGLGKVKTMMLIVFPQALKNSLPSIGNEFIINIKDTSVLTLIGVLDLFSVSKLDILGTFSGKSLEAYLIVAVYYLVLTYLTSKLLQYFEKKMNMPVKGITSSN
;
A
#
# COMPACT_ATOMS: atom_id res chain seq x y z
N MET A 1 -15.49 -11.18 16.19
CA MET A 1 -15.73 -11.24 14.72
C MET A 1 -17.22 -11.09 14.49
N ILE A 2 -17.71 -9.88 14.28
CA ILE A 2 -19.14 -9.60 14.07
C ILE A 2 -19.41 -9.97 12.61
N ARG A 3 -19.96 -11.16 12.37
CA ARG A 3 -20.53 -11.53 11.07
C ARG A 3 -21.97 -10.99 11.04
N PHE A 4 -22.17 -9.85 10.40
CA PHE A 4 -23.50 -9.47 9.99
C PHE A 4 -24.04 -10.50 8.98
N ASN A 5 -25.18 -11.10 9.29
CA ASN A 5 -25.83 -12.14 8.47
C ASN A 5 -26.00 -11.67 7.04
N LYS A 6 -25.69 -12.55 6.08
CA LYS A 6 -25.93 -12.36 4.66
C LYS A 6 -27.38 -11.96 4.42
N LEU A 7 -27.62 -10.67 4.20
CA LEU A 7 -28.88 -10.21 3.63
C LEU A 7 -29.02 -10.84 2.24
N LYS A 8 -29.99 -11.75 2.10
CA LYS A 8 -30.38 -12.35 0.81
C LYS A 8 -31.14 -11.31 -0.06
N SER A 9 -30.50 -10.17 -0.35
CA SER A 9 -31.08 -9.21 -1.28
C SER A 9 -30.82 -9.67 -2.72
N LYS A 10 -31.88 -9.80 -3.50
CA LYS A 10 -31.82 -10.09 -4.95
C LYS A 10 -31.32 -8.86 -5.76
N ASN A 11 -31.26 -7.67 -5.17
CA ASN A 11 -30.87 -6.45 -5.85
C ASN A 11 -29.34 -6.31 -5.93
N PRO A 12 -28.72 -6.29 -7.13
CA PRO A 12 -27.27 -6.19 -7.30
C PRO A 12 -26.67 -4.89 -6.73
N PHE A 13 -27.42 -3.78 -6.76
CA PHE A 13 -27.01 -2.49 -6.24
C PHE A 13 -26.84 -2.51 -4.71
N LEU A 14 -27.79 -3.13 -3.98
CA LEU A 14 -27.69 -3.32 -2.54
C LEU A 14 -26.54 -4.27 -2.15
N LYS A 15 -26.21 -5.25 -2.99
CA LYS A 15 -25.01 -6.10 -2.77
C LYS A 15 -23.71 -5.31 -2.88
N ILE A 16 -23.62 -4.37 -3.83
CA ILE A 16 -22.45 -3.52 -4.01
C ILE A 16 -22.30 -2.58 -2.80
N ILE A 17 -23.37 -1.90 -2.41
CA ILE A 17 -23.37 -1.03 -1.22
C ILE A 17 -22.96 -1.82 0.04
N TYR A 18 -23.52 -3.00 0.24
CA TYR A 18 -23.19 -3.86 1.36
C TYR A 18 -21.72 -4.33 1.33
N SER A 19 -21.19 -4.61 0.15
CA SER A 19 -19.77 -4.96 -0.02
C SER A 19 -18.85 -3.77 0.28
N ILE A 20 -19.24 -2.56 -0.10
CA ILE A 20 -18.51 -1.32 0.22
C ILE A 20 -18.54 -1.04 1.73
N ILE A 21 -19.71 -1.14 2.37
CA ILE A 21 -19.86 -0.97 3.82
C ILE A 21 -19.01 -2.00 4.58
N ASN A 22 -19.07 -3.28 4.18
CA ASN A 22 -18.23 -4.32 4.80
C ASN A 22 -16.73 -4.10 4.53
N LEU A 23 -16.37 -3.55 3.38
CA LEU A 23 -15.00 -3.17 3.08
C LEU A 23 -14.53 -2.05 4.01
N VAL A 24 -15.32 -0.99 4.17
CA VAL A 24 -15.03 0.13 5.09
C VAL A 24 -14.94 -0.36 6.54
N ILE A 25 -15.89 -1.18 6.99
CA ILE A 25 -15.85 -1.79 8.33
C ILE A 25 -14.60 -2.67 8.50
N SER A 26 -14.25 -3.49 7.50
CA SER A 26 -13.06 -4.33 7.57
C SER A 26 -11.77 -3.52 7.56
N LEU A 27 -11.77 -2.34 6.95
CA LEU A 27 -10.67 -1.39 6.92
C LEU A 27 -10.50 -0.74 8.30
N LEU A 28 -11.59 -0.25 8.91
CA LEU A 28 -11.60 0.28 10.27
C LEU A 28 -11.16 -0.78 11.29
N VAL A 29 -11.68 -2.01 11.17
CA VAL A 29 -11.26 -3.15 11.99
C VAL A 29 -9.81 -3.53 11.71
N GLY A 30 -9.32 -3.39 10.48
CA GLY A 30 -7.93 -3.61 10.10
C GLY A 30 -6.99 -2.60 10.74
N ILE A 31 -7.33 -1.33 10.71
CA ILE A 31 -6.60 -0.24 11.38
C ILE A 31 -6.62 -0.47 12.90
N LEU A 32 -7.79 -0.75 13.47
CA LEU A 32 -7.93 -1.08 14.89
C LEU A 32 -7.07 -2.29 15.29
N ASN A 33 -7.07 -3.35 14.47
CA ASN A 33 -6.24 -4.54 14.69
C ASN A 33 -4.74 -4.26 14.52
N LEU A 34 -4.34 -3.31 13.67
CA LEU A 34 -2.96 -2.86 13.57
C LEU A 34 -2.53 -2.16 14.87
N PHE A 35 -3.35 -1.23 15.38
CA PHE A 35 -3.09 -0.57 16.67
C PHE A 35 -3.11 -1.56 17.84
N ILE A 36 -4.08 -2.48 17.87
CA ILE A 36 -4.13 -3.56 18.85
C ILE A 36 -2.92 -4.50 18.71
N GLY A 37 -2.47 -4.78 17.50
CA GLY A 37 -1.29 -5.60 17.21
C GLY A 37 0.00 -4.95 17.68
N ILE A 38 0.18 -3.66 17.38
CA ILE A 38 1.30 -2.85 17.88
C ILE A 38 1.23 -2.76 19.41
N GLY A 39 0.06 -2.48 19.97
CA GLY A 39 -0.16 -2.46 21.42
C GLY A 39 0.14 -3.81 22.08
N LYS A 40 -0.31 -4.93 21.52
CA LYS A 40 0.02 -6.28 21.99
C LYS A 40 1.50 -6.62 21.86
N TRP A 41 2.17 -6.18 20.80
CA TRP A 41 3.60 -6.40 20.59
C TRP A 41 4.41 -5.59 21.61
N PHE A 42 4.11 -4.30 21.78
CA PHE A 42 4.68 -3.46 22.82
C PHE A 42 4.38 -4.03 24.21
N TYR A 43 3.14 -4.41 24.47
CA TYR A 43 2.71 -5.05 25.70
C TYR A 43 3.50 -6.33 25.98
N LYS A 44 3.67 -7.23 24.99
CA LYS A 44 4.41 -8.47 25.12
C LYS A 44 5.91 -8.23 25.42
N ILE A 45 6.49 -7.17 24.88
CA ILE A 45 7.88 -6.79 25.13
C ILE A 45 8.06 -6.18 26.53
N LEU A 46 7.14 -5.28 26.91
CA LEU A 46 7.26 -4.49 28.11
C LEU A 46 6.73 -5.22 29.36
N THR A 47 5.82 -6.21 29.23
CA THR A 47 5.12 -6.80 30.37
C THR A 47 5.66 -8.14 30.86
N LYS A 48 6.88 -8.50 30.52
CA LYS A 48 7.58 -9.62 31.19
C LYS A 48 7.95 -9.33 32.65
N ASN A 49 7.95 -8.04 33.04
CA ASN A 49 8.28 -7.62 34.40
C ASN A 49 7.40 -6.39 34.76
N TYR A 50 6.89 -6.31 35.99
CA TYR A 50 6.04 -5.21 36.47
C TYR A 50 6.64 -3.81 36.31
N LYS A 51 7.95 -3.70 36.32
CA LYS A 51 8.66 -2.46 36.06
C LYS A 51 8.39 -1.90 34.65
N TYR A 52 8.15 -2.74 33.67
CA TYR A 52 7.83 -2.32 32.32
C TYR A 52 6.34 -1.95 32.14
N GLU A 53 5.45 -2.39 33.02
CA GLU A 53 4.05 -1.92 33.05
C GLU A 53 3.96 -0.43 33.34
N PHE A 54 4.74 0.06 34.32
CA PHE A 54 4.80 1.49 34.63
C PHE A 54 5.36 2.30 33.44
N LEU A 55 6.41 1.80 32.79
CA LEU A 55 6.98 2.43 31.59
C LEU A 55 5.96 2.45 30.44
N TYR A 56 5.21 1.36 30.25
CA TYR A 56 4.17 1.29 29.26
C TYR A 56 3.08 2.34 29.51
N ILE A 57 2.58 2.44 30.76
CA ILE A 57 1.58 3.45 31.13
C ILE A 57 2.10 4.86 30.83
N ALA A 58 3.34 5.17 31.21
CA ALA A 58 3.95 6.47 30.94
C ALA A 58 4.04 6.77 29.42
N ILE A 59 4.54 5.84 28.62
CA ILE A 59 4.68 6.03 27.17
C ILE A 59 3.31 6.24 26.51
N ILE A 60 2.35 5.37 26.80
CA ILE A 60 1.02 5.42 26.17
C ILE A 60 0.28 6.70 26.57
N SER A 61 0.36 7.09 27.85
CA SER A 61 -0.25 8.34 28.31
C SER A 61 0.44 9.58 27.75
N GLY A 62 1.78 9.55 27.60
CA GLY A 62 2.54 10.62 26.93
C GLY A 62 2.12 10.81 25.47
N VAL A 63 1.87 9.71 24.74
CA VAL A 63 1.34 9.76 23.36
C VAL A 63 -0.09 10.31 23.36
N ALA A 64 -0.93 9.94 24.34
CA ALA A 64 -2.29 10.46 24.48
C ALA A 64 -2.29 11.99 24.71
N ILE A 65 -1.44 12.48 25.62
CA ILE A 65 -1.22 13.93 25.86
C ILE A 65 -0.84 14.63 24.55
N PHE A 66 0.07 14.06 23.77
CA PHE A 66 0.47 14.66 22.49
C PHE A 66 -0.71 14.82 21.53
N PHE A 67 -1.57 13.80 21.36
CA PHE A 67 -2.76 13.90 20.54
C PHE A 67 -3.76 14.93 21.07
N GLU A 68 -3.97 15.01 22.39
CA GLU A 68 -4.87 15.99 22.98
C GLU A 68 -4.36 17.44 22.85
N ILE A 69 -3.06 17.67 23.00
CA ILE A 69 -2.46 19.00 22.76
C ILE A 69 -2.64 19.43 21.30
N LEU A 70 -2.44 18.50 20.35
CA LEU A 70 -2.70 18.78 18.93
C LEU A 70 -4.17 19.10 18.68
N ALA A 71 -5.07 18.41 19.38
CA ALA A 71 -6.50 18.64 19.29
C ALA A 71 -6.94 19.99 19.90
N ILE A 72 -6.35 20.40 21.02
CA ILE A 72 -6.67 21.69 21.71
C ILE A 72 -6.20 22.89 20.90
N ASN A 73 -5.06 22.82 20.23
CA ASN A 73 -4.52 23.91 19.41
C ASN A 73 -5.39 24.24 18.19
N GLY A 74 -6.43 23.48 17.92
CA GLY A 74 -7.43 23.74 16.92
C GLY A 74 -8.60 24.56 17.45
N LEU A 75 -8.56 25.85 17.31
CA LEU A 75 -9.47 26.88 17.86
C LEU A 75 -10.99 26.77 17.52
N GLN A 76 -11.45 25.74 16.80
CA GLN A 76 -12.85 25.65 16.35
C GLN A 76 -13.66 24.49 16.96
N LYS A 77 -13.16 23.82 17.98
CA LYS A 77 -13.90 22.77 18.70
C LYS A 77 -15.18 23.24 19.39
N GLN A 78 -15.35 24.54 19.57
CA GLN A 78 -16.51 25.10 20.26
C GLN A 78 -17.87 24.76 19.64
N GLN A 79 -17.96 24.52 18.32
CA GLN A 79 -19.24 24.24 17.66
C GLN A 79 -19.70 22.79 17.73
N LEU A 80 -18.79 21.83 17.77
CA LEU A 80 -19.17 20.40 17.88
C LEU A 80 -19.59 20.04 19.32
N TYR A 81 -18.98 20.66 20.30
CA TYR A 81 -19.29 20.46 21.72
C TYR A 81 -20.60 21.10 22.17
N THR A 82 -21.16 22.04 21.44
CA THR A 82 -22.51 22.56 21.69
C THR A 82 -23.59 21.51 21.47
N TRP A 83 -23.35 20.51 20.61
CA TRP A 83 -24.26 19.40 20.39
C TRP A 83 -24.23 18.37 21.54
N LEU A 84 -23.10 18.21 22.19
CA LEU A 84 -22.91 17.33 23.36
C LEU A 84 -23.16 18.04 24.70
N GLY A 85 -23.74 19.27 24.70
CA GLY A 85 -24.10 20.01 25.91
C GLY A 85 -22.91 20.66 26.61
N ASN A 86 -22.57 21.88 26.20
CA ASN A 86 -21.78 22.88 26.93
C ASN A 86 -20.48 22.42 27.62
N SER A 87 -19.72 21.47 27.10
CA SER A 87 -18.48 21.17 27.78
C SER A 87 -17.26 21.12 26.83
N PRO A 88 -16.38 22.12 26.95
CA PRO A 88 -14.97 21.98 26.55
C PRO A 88 -14.31 20.80 27.28
N SER A 89 -15.07 20.10 28.08
CA SER A 89 -14.68 19.21 29.17
C SER A 89 -14.17 17.84 28.74
N ILE A 90 -14.57 17.27 27.58
CA ILE A 90 -14.12 15.91 27.26
C ILE A 90 -12.63 15.91 26.92
N CYS A 91 -12.20 16.82 26.10
CA CYS A 91 -10.79 16.95 25.70
C CYS A 91 -9.90 17.31 26.91
N MET A 92 -10.33 18.30 27.71
CA MET A 92 -9.64 18.66 28.93
C MET A 92 -9.66 17.50 29.94
N PHE A 93 -10.77 16.78 30.07
CA PHE A 93 -10.88 15.64 30.93
C PHE A 93 -9.98 14.48 30.49
N LEU A 94 -9.90 14.18 29.18
CA LEU A 94 -8.99 13.17 28.65
C LEU A 94 -7.53 13.59 28.83
N LEU A 95 -7.22 14.88 28.66
CA LEU A 95 -5.89 15.45 28.91
C LEU A 95 -5.50 15.30 30.38
N ASP A 96 -6.37 15.69 31.32
CA ASP A 96 -6.11 15.61 32.76
C ASP A 96 -5.88 14.18 33.22
N ILE A 97 -6.69 13.22 32.75
CA ILE A 97 -6.50 11.80 33.04
C ILE A 97 -5.19 11.29 32.44
N SER A 98 -4.87 11.69 31.22
CA SER A 98 -3.63 11.28 30.56
C SER A 98 -2.40 11.82 31.28
N ILE A 99 -2.43 13.05 31.77
CA ILE A 99 -1.37 13.65 32.61
C ILE A 99 -1.24 12.88 33.93
N GLY A 100 -2.36 12.57 34.59
CA GLY A 100 -2.36 11.77 35.82
C GLY A 100 -1.75 10.40 35.65
N LEU A 101 -2.11 9.68 34.58
CA LEU A 101 -1.56 8.37 34.24
C LEU A 101 -0.07 8.46 33.84
N PHE A 102 0.34 9.50 33.13
CA PHE A 102 1.74 9.73 32.78
C PHE A 102 2.60 9.90 34.03
N ILE A 103 2.17 10.77 34.95
CA ILE A 103 2.87 11.01 36.24
C ILE A 103 2.92 9.72 37.05
N PHE A 104 1.81 9.00 37.18
CA PHE A 104 1.73 7.72 37.88
C PHE A 104 2.72 6.69 37.29
N GLY A 105 2.73 6.53 35.97
CA GLY A 105 3.64 5.62 35.27
C GLY A 105 5.10 6.01 35.45
N LEU A 106 5.41 7.30 35.34
CA LEU A 106 6.79 7.81 35.47
C LEU A 106 7.32 7.62 36.92
N ILE A 107 6.54 8.04 37.93
CA ILE A 107 6.91 7.89 39.33
C ILE A 107 7.06 6.41 39.69
N GLY A 108 6.11 5.57 39.29
CA GLY A 108 6.16 4.13 39.54
C GLY A 108 7.39 3.48 38.92
N TYR A 109 7.76 3.87 37.69
CA TYR A 109 8.97 3.38 37.01
C TYR A 109 10.26 3.81 37.73
N ILE A 110 10.34 5.08 38.16
CA ILE A 110 11.47 5.61 38.90
C ILE A 110 11.64 4.87 40.23
N LEU A 111 10.56 4.71 41.00
CA LEU A 111 10.61 4.02 42.32
C LEU A 111 11.08 2.57 42.17
N VAL A 112 10.67 1.88 41.12
CA VAL A 112 11.09 0.51 40.83
C VAL A 112 12.58 0.44 40.45
N ILE A 113 13.09 1.41 39.66
CA ILE A 113 14.52 1.47 39.28
C ILE A 113 15.41 1.62 40.52
N PHE A 114 15.04 2.49 41.43
CA PHE A 114 15.81 2.73 42.66
C PHE A 114 15.61 1.64 43.73
N LYS A 115 14.93 0.51 43.40
CA LYS A 115 14.65 -0.63 44.27
C LYS A 115 13.91 -0.28 45.56
N ASN A 116 13.31 0.90 45.65
CA ASN A 116 12.56 1.36 46.83
C ASN A 116 11.12 0.90 46.83
N PHE A 117 10.67 0.18 45.76
CA PHE A 117 9.29 -0.26 45.64
C PHE A 117 9.21 -1.63 44.96
N GLU A 118 8.67 -2.61 45.69
CA GLU A 118 8.35 -3.93 45.17
C GLU A 118 6.83 -4.09 45.08
N VAL A 119 6.32 -4.26 43.85
CA VAL A 119 4.91 -4.63 43.68
C VAL A 119 4.76 -6.12 43.93
N THR A 120 4.03 -6.46 45.00
CA THR A 120 3.71 -7.87 45.27
C THR A 120 2.89 -8.45 44.12
N LYS A 121 3.13 -9.73 43.76
CA LYS A 121 2.41 -10.44 42.70
C LYS A 121 0.87 -10.33 42.84
N LYS A 122 0.37 -10.15 44.06
CA LYS A 122 -1.05 -9.98 44.38
C LYS A 122 -1.66 -8.75 43.71
N TYR A 123 -0.93 -7.66 43.54
CA TYR A 123 -1.42 -6.39 42.96
C TYR A 123 -1.06 -6.18 41.51
N PHE A 124 -0.36 -7.13 40.90
CA PHE A 124 0.07 -7.02 39.51
C PHE A 124 -1.12 -6.93 38.51
N TRP A 125 -2.23 -7.55 38.84
CA TRP A 125 -3.46 -7.45 38.05
C TRP A 125 -4.03 -6.02 38.02
N VAL A 126 -3.85 -5.23 39.07
CA VAL A 126 -4.30 -3.83 39.12
C VAL A 126 -3.50 -2.99 38.11
N LEU A 127 -2.18 -3.15 38.07
CA LEU A 127 -1.34 -2.47 37.07
C LEU A 127 -1.74 -2.82 35.65
N ARG A 128 -2.11 -4.08 35.39
CA ARG A 128 -2.63 -4.48 34.07
C ARG A 128 -3.94 -3.79 33.72
N ILE A 129 -4.84 -3.64 34.65
CA ILE A 129 -6.09 -2.89 34.44
C ILE A 129 -5.78 -1.43 34.10
N VAL A 130 -4.85 -0.79 34.84
CA VAL A 130 -4.43 0.59 34.56
C VAL A 130 -3.78 0.71 33.17
N SER A 131 -2.97 -0.26 32.76
CA SER A 131 -2.40 -0.31 31.40
C SER A 131 -3.47 -0.41 30.30
N TYR A 132 -4.52 -1.20 30.54
CA TYR A 132 -5.65 -1.28 29.60
C TYR A 132 -6.47 0.01 29.56
N ILE A 133 -6.67 0.66 30.71
CA ILE A 133 -7.35 1.97 30.80
C ILE A 133 -6.53 3.02 30.03
N ALA A 134 -5.22 3.09 30.23
CA ALA A 134 -4.35 4.00 29.48
C ALA A 134 -4.43 3.77 27.96
N SER A 135 -4.47 2.49 27.55
CA SER A 135 -4.62 2.14 26.13
C SER A 135 -5.99 2.53 25.56
N LEU A 136 -7.05 2.39 26.36
CA LEU A 136 -8.41 2.82 25.98
C LEU A 136 -8.48 4.34 25.86
N ILE A 137 -7.88 5.08 26.78
CA ILE A 137 -7.82 6.54 26.74
C ILE A 137 -7.06 7.00 25.50
N LEU A 138 -5.89 6.41 25.18
CA LEU A 138 -5.19 6.71 23.94
C LEU A 138 -6.08 6.48 22.72
N LEU A 139 -6.82 5.38 22.68
CA LEU A 139 -7.75 5.12 21.57
C LEU A 139 -8.83 6.20 21.45
N LEU A 140 -9.39 6.66 22.57
CA LEU A 140 -10.38 7.74 22.60
C LEU A 140 -9.76 9.07 22.12
N CYS A 141 -8.54 9.40 22.57
CA CYS A 141 -7.82 10.59 22.12
C CYS A 141 -7.52 10.56 20.60
N VAL A 142 -7.13 9.40 20.09
CA VAL A 142 -6.91 9.22 18.65
C VAL A 142 -8.22 9.36 17.86
N ILE A 143 -9.32 8.80 18.35
CA ILE A 143 -10.65 8.96 17.72
C ILE A 143 -11.08 10.43 17.74
N ASP A 144 -10.93 11.11 18.87
CA ASP A 144 -11.27 12.53 19.00
C ASP A 144 -10.48 13.38 17.99
N PHE A 145 -9.17 13.23 17.97
CA PHE A 145 -8.31 13.99 17.07
C PHE A 145 -8.49 13.64 15.59
N VAL A 146 -8.47 12.33 15.24
CA VAL A 146 -8.45 11.89 13.83
C VAL A 146 -9.83 11.91 13.19
N VAL A 147 -10.89 11.64 13.95
CA VAL A 147 -12.25 11.50 13.40
C VAL A 147 -13.11 12.71 13.70
N LEU A 148 -13.29 13.05 14.98
CA LEU A 148 -14.23 14.12 15.36
C LEU A 148 -13.71 15.50 14.98
N ASP A 149 -12.42 15.77 15.21
CA ASP A 149 -11.81 17.04 14.84
C ASP A 149 -11.74 17.19 13.31
N PHE A 150 -11.42 16.13 12.57
CA PHE A 150 -11.45 16.16 11.12
C PHE A 150 -12.85 16.47 10.57
N ILE A 151 -13.89 15.82 11.08
CA ILE A 151 -15.27 16.06 10.64
C ILE A 151 -15.71 17.49 10.93
N SER A 152 -15.41 18.03 12.12
CA SER A 152 -15.78 19.38 12.50
C SER A 152 -15.14 20.46 11.62
N ARG A 153 -13.88 20.23 11.22
CA ARG A 153 -13.12 21.17 10.39
C ARG A 153 -13.42 21.04 8.91
N TYR A 154 -13.88 19.87 8.46
CA TYR A 154 -14.08 19.58 7.04
C TYR A 154 -14.98 20.62 6.34
N GLU A 155 -16.02 21.09 7.03
CA GLU A 155 -16.95 22.09 6.47
C GLU A 155 -16.51 23.53 6.71
N THR A 156 -15.78 23.79 7.80
CA THR A 156 -15.46 25.14 8.27
C THR A 156 -14.12 25.68 7.78
N VAL A 157 -13.20 24.79 7.36
CA VAL A 157 -11.86 25.19 6.95
C VAL A 157 -11.88 26.09 5.72
N THR A 158 -11.11 27.17 5.77
CA THR A 158 -10.96 28.17 4.69
C THR A 158 -9.65 27.94 3.92
N LYS A 159 -9.52 28.64 2.76
CA LYS A 159 -8.31 28.59 1.93
C LYS A 159 -7.05 28.89 2.76
N PRO A 160 -6.01 28.04 2.72
CA PRO A 160 -4.81 28.21 3.54
C PRO A 160 -4.06 29.52 3.22
N LYS A 161 -3.60 30.19 4.27
CA LYS A 161 -2.62 31.28 4.25
C LYS A 161 -1.29 30.75 4.78
N GLU A 162 -0.22 31.55 4.74
CA GLU A 162 1.09 31.14 5.25
C GLU A 162 1.05 30.67 6.70
N ALA A 163 0.33 31.38 7.57
CA ALA A 163 0.18 31.06 9.00
C ALA A 163 -0.85 29.98 9.31
N THR A 164 -1.50 29.36 8.29
CA THR A 164 -2.50 28.31 8.53
C THR A 164 -1.80 27.03 9.03
N SER A 165 -2.40 26.39 10.04
CA SER A 165 -1.86 25.15 10.61
C SER A 165 -1.75 24.04 9.57
N THR A 166 -0.76 23.17 9.73
CA THR A 166 -0.57 21.99 8.86
C THR A 166 -1.84 21.14 8.80
N TYR A 167 -2.51 20.95 9.93
CA TYR A 167 -3.71 20.15 10.01
C TYR A 167 -4.88 20.76 9.22
N ASP A 168 -5.17 22.05 9.41
CA ASP A 168 -6.23 22.75 8.65
C ASP A 168 -5.94 22.75 7.14
N THR A 169 -4.67 22.89 6.78
CA THR A 169 -4.21 22.81 5.39
C THR A 169 -4.50 21.43 4.79
N ILE A 170 -4.21 20.35 5.54
CA ILE A 170 -4.52 18.97 5.12
C ILE A 170 -6.02 18.79 4.92
N VAL A 171 -6.84 19.22 5.88
CA VAL A 171 -8.30 19.10 5.80
C VAL A 171 -8.84 19.86 4.59
N TYR A 172 -8.34 21.08 4.35
CA TYR A 172 -8.71 21.88 3.19
C TYR A 172 -8.36 21.17 1.88
N PHE A 173 -7.12 20.66 1.74
CA PHE A 173 -6.69 19.97 0.52
C PHE A 173 -7.50 18.69 0.27
N VAL A 174 -7.78 17.91 1.29
CA VAL A 174 -8.60 16.68 1.15
C VAL A 174 -10.02 17.04 0.68
N ARG A 175 -10.61 18.15 1.16
CA ARG A 175 -11.93 18.61 0.74
C ARG A 175 -11.93 19.16 -0.67
N GLU A 176 -11.03 20.09 -0.97
CA GLU A 176 -11.00 20.83 -2.22
C GLU A 176 -10.62 19.95 -3.41
N TYR A 177 -9.59 19.13 -3.24
CA TYR A 177 -9.06 18.29 -4.32
C TYR A 177 -9.62 16.87 -4.31
N LYS A 178 -10.74 16.59 -3.61
CA LYS A 178 -11.33 15.26 -3.51
C LYS A 178 -11.62 14.61 -4.87
N VAL A 179 -12.10 15.37 -5.84
CA VAL A 179 -12.40 14.89 -7.20
C VAL A 179 -11.10 14.53 -7.92
N ASN A 180 -10.09 15.41 -7.85
CA ASN A 180 -8.79 15.18 -8.46
C ASN A 180 -8.13 13.92 -7.87
N PHE A 181 -8.19 13.72 -6.54
CA PHE A 181 -7.68 12.51 -5.90
C PHE A 181 -8.39 11.24 -6.39
N ILE A 182 -9.72 11.27 -6.54
CA ILE A 182 -10.48 10.13 -7.07
C ILE A 182 -10.07 9.82 -8.52
N GLU A 183 -9.94 10.83 -9.37
CA GLU A 183 -9.49 10.63 -10.76
C GLU A 183 -8.03 10.15 -10.80
N GLY A 184 -7.15 10.73 -10.00
CA GLY A 184 -5.76 10.27 -9.88
C GLY A 184 -5.66 8.80 -9.42
N ILE A 185 -6.48 8.38 -8.44
CA ILE A 185 -6.58 6.97 -8.02
C ILE A 185 -7.01 6.08 -9.18
N LYS A 186 -8.02 6.48 -9.96
CA LYS A 186 -8.47 5.70 -11.11
C LYS A 186 -7.37 5.53 -12.16
N VAL A 187 -6.61 6.58 -12.45
CA VAL A 187 -5.50 6.54 -13.41
C VAL A 187 -4.40 5.62 -12.88
N THR A 188 -3.98 5.78 -11.62
CA THR A 188 -2.99 4.92 -10.95
C THR A 188 -3.38 3.45 -11.04
N LEU A 189 -4.62 3.11 -10.66
CA LEU A 189 -5.10 1.73 -10.69
C LEU A 189 -5.21 1.17 -12.12
N LYS A 190 -5.64 1.99 -13.09
CA LYS A 190 -5.69 1.59 -14.51
C LYS A 190 -4.28 1.28 -15.04
N LEU A 191 -3.30 2.15 -14.77
CA LEU A 191 -1.91 1.93 -15.21
C LEU A 191 -1.32 0.69 -14.56
N ALA A 192 -1.46 0.54 -13.25
CA ALA A 192 -0.94 -0.61 -12.52
C ALA A 192 -1.57 -1.92 -13.02
N LEU A 193 -2.91 -1.96 -13.17
CA LEU A 193 -3.63 -3.16 -13.61
C LEU A 193 -3.30 -3.52 -15.05
N LEU A 194 -3.48 -2.58 -15.98
CA LEU A 194 -3.23 -2.83 -17.41
C LEU A 194 -1.76 -3.13 -17.66
N GLY A 195 -0.85 -2.38 -17.02
CA GLY A 195 0.59 -2.62 -17.13
C GLY A 195 0.99 -3.99 -16.60
N THR A 196 0.40 -4.44 -15.48
CA THR A 196 0.66 -5.79 -14.96
C THR A 196 0.10 -6.88 -15.87
N VAL A 197 -1.11 -6.71 -16.40
CA VAL A 197 -1.72 -7.70 -17.30
C VAL A 197 -0.95 -7.81 -18.61
N ILE A 198 -0.65 -6.69 -19.26
CA ILE A 198 0.14 -6.67 -20.50
C ILE A 198 1.54 -7.22 -20.24
N GLY A 199 2.17 -6.76 -19.15
CA GLY A 199 3.49 -7.24 -18.72
C GLY A 199 3.51 -8.74 -18.48
N LEU A 200 2.46 -9.32 -17.87
CA LEU A 200 2.32 -10.76 -17.67
C LEU A 200 2.23 -11.52 -18.98
N ILE A 201 1.40 -11.05 -19.93
CA ILE A 201 1.27 -11.67 -21.26
C ILE A 201 2.62 -11.68 -21.97
N LEU A 202 3.33 -10.55 -21.97
CA LEU A 202 4.66 -10.45 -22.59
C LEU A 202 5.71 -11.29 -21.83
N ALA A 203 5.59 -11.39 -20.50
CA ALA A 203 6.49 -12.21 -19.69
C ALA A 203 6.36 -13.70 -20.01
N PHE A 204 5.17 -14.20 -20.38
CA PHE A 204 5.02 -15.57 -20.88
C PHE A 204 5.82 -15.84 -22.15
N LEU A 205 5.83 -14.88 -23.06
CA LEU A 205 6.67 -15.00 -24.29
C LEU A 205 8.15 -14.96 -23.92
N MET A 206 8.54 -14.01 -23.06
CA MET A 206 9.95 -13.82 -22.67
C MET A 206 10.49 -15.00 -21.84
N VAL A 207 9.72 -15.57 -20.91
CA VAL A 207 10.14 -16.75 -20.14
C VAL A 207 10.25 -17.98 -21.04
N SER A 208 9.36 -18.12 -22.02
CA SER A 208 9.44 -19.19 -23.02
C SER A 208 10.74 -19.12 -23.80
N LEU A 209 11.11 -17.93 -24.28
CA LEU A 209 12.39 -17.73 -24.98
C LEU A 209 13.58 -18.01 -24.06
N ARG A 210 13.55 -17.51 -22.81
CA ARG A 210 14.64 -17.63 -21.85
C ARG A 210 14.87 -19.08 -21.37
N THR A 211 13.86 -19.93 -21.41
CA THR A 211 13.96 -21.33 -21.02
C THR A 211 14.32 -22.27 -22.18
N LEU A 212 14.43 -21.74 -23.41
CA LEU A 212 14.87 -22.52 -24.56
C LEU A 212 16.28 -23.06 -24.35
N LYS A 213 16.41 -24.38 -24.35
CA LYS A 213 17.70 -25.06 -24.34
C LYS A 213 17.89 -25.78 -25.66
N ALA A 214 19.09 -25.66 -26.25
CA ALA A 214 19.47 -26.45 -27.42
C ALA A 214 19.53 -27.92 -27.03
N ASP A 215 18.87 -28.78 -27.80
CA ASP A 215 18.97 -30.25 -27.66
C ASP A 215 20.07 -30.74 -28.62
N PRO A 216 20.88 -31.74 -28.26
CA PRO A 216 21.85 -32.33 -29.19
C PRO A 216 21.25 -32.79 -30.53
N ARG A 217 19.99 -33.18 -30.53
CA ARG A 217 19.23 -33.62 -31.70
C ARG A 217 18.68 -32.52 -32.58
N ASP A 218 18.75 -31.24 -32.14
CA ASP A 218 18.29 -30.11 -32.92
C ASP A 218 19.21 -29.89 -34.10
N ASN A 219 18.63 -29.46 -35.24
CA ASN A 219 19.42 -28.94 -36.39
C ASN A 219 20.16 -27.65 -35.95
N ASP A 220 21.30 -27.38 -36.55
CA ASP A 220 22.13 -26.19 -36.19
C ASP A 220 21.39 -24.88 -36.34
N LEU A 221 20.48 -24.73 -37.31
CA LEU A 221 19.60 -23.58 -37.44
C LEU A 221 18.67 -23.42 -36.22
N ILE A 222 18.09 -24.51 -35.75
CA ILE A 222 17.20 -24.50 -34.57
C ILE A 222 18.01 -24.16 -33.31
N LYS A 223 19.22 -24.72 -33.17
CA LYS A 223 20.13 -24.39 -32.04
C LYS A 223 20.46 -22.91 -32.04
N PHE A 224 20.74 -22.34 -33.22
CA PHE A 224 21.06 -20.93 -33.40
C PHE A 224 19.90 -20.01 -32.97
N PHE A 225 18.67 -20.28 -33.46
CA PHE A 225 17.51 -19.49 -33.07
C PHE A 225 17.16 -19.64 -31.57
N LYS A 226 17.27 -20.82 -31.00
CA LYS A 226 17.09 -21.02 -29.56
C LYS A 226 18.11 -20.22 -28.75
N LYS A 227 19.37 -20.20 -29.17
CA LYS A 227 20.42 -19.43 -28.49
C LYS A 227 20.19 -17.92 -28.61
N ILE A 228 19.83 -17.41 -29.78
CA ILE A 228 19.50 -16.00 -30.00
C ILE A 228 18.32 -15.60 -29.11
N GLY A 229 17.21 -16.34 -29.14
CA GLY A 229 16.02 -16.05 -28.33
C GLY A 229 16.31 -16.02 -26.84
N SER A 230 17.06 -17.02 -26.33
CA SER A 230 17.45 -17.08 -24.93
C SER A 230 18.37 -15.93 -24.53
N THR A 231 19.35 -15.59 -25.40
CA THR A 231 20.26 -14.44 -25.17
C THR A 231 19.49 -13.12 -25.19
N PHE A 232 18.64 -12.92 -26.19
CA PHE A 232 17.79 -11.72 -26.29
C PHE A 232 16.95 -11.51 -25.03
N ALA A 233 16.22 -12.55 -24.59
CA ALA A 233 15.43 -12.48 -23.37
C ALA A 233 16.30 -12.19 -22.13
N GLY A 234 17.51 -12.77 -22.08
CA GLY A 234 18.48 -12.51 -21.02
C GLY A 234 18.94 -11.05 -20.97
N VAL A 235 19.38 -10.52 -22.11
CA VAL A 235 19.84 -9.13 -22.25
C VAL A 235 18.70 -8.15 -21.92
N TYR A 236 17.51 -8.37 -22.48
CA TYR A 236 16.35 -7.57 -22.20
C TYR A 236 16.07 -7.46 -20.70
N VAL A 237 15.95 -8.59 -20.02
CA VAL A 237 15.68 -8.61 -18.55
C VAL A 237 16.79 -7.89 -17.79
N THR A 238 18.06 -8.09 -18.18
CA THR A 238 19.19 -7.44 -17.51
C THR A 238 19.16 -5.92 -17.67
N ILE A 239 18.90 -5.42 -18.88
CA ILE A 239 18.86 -3.97 -19.15
C ILE A 239 17.68 -3.33 -18.44
N ILE A 240 16.48 -3.89 -18.59
CA ILE A 240 15.26 -3.27 -18.04
C ILE A 240 15.27 -3.30 -16.50
N ARG A 241 15.69 -4.39 -15.87
CA ARG A 241 15.81 -4.44 -14.40
C ARG A 241 17.02 -3.67 -13.86
N GLY A 242 18.00 -3.42 -14.69
CA GLY A 242 19.20 -2.66 -14.32
C GLY A 242 19.08 -1.15 -14.46
N THR A 243 17.96 -0.65 -14.99
CA THR A 243 17.73 0.80 -15.20
C THR A 243 16.48 1.27 -14.45
N PRO A 244 16.48 2.50 -13.88
CA PRO A 244 15.31 3.05 -13.21
C PRO A 244 14.11 3.24 -14.16
N MET A 245 12.90 2.90 -13.70
CA MET A 245 11.68 3.05 -14.51
C MET A 245 11.45 4.50 -14.99
N ILE A 246 11.80 5.49 -14.16
CA ILE A 246 11.71 6.91 -14.54
C ILE A 246 12.55 7.22 -15.78
N VAL A 247 13.77 6.70 -15.86
CA VAL A 247 14.66 6.90 -17.01
C VAL A 247 14.08 6.22 -18.24
N GLN A 248 13.54 5.01 -18.08
CA GLN A 248 12.85 4.30 -19.17
C GLN A 248 11.64 5.10 -19.67
N ALA A 249 10.84 5.70 -18.77
CA ALA A 249 9.69 6.52 -19.13
C ALA A 249 10.10 7.73 -19.99
N PHE A 250 11.15 8.43 -19.60
CA PHE A 250 11.68 9.56 -20.40
C PHE A 250 12.20 9.09 -21.75
N ILE A 251 13.00 8.02 -21.79
CA ILE A 251 13.54 7.49 -23.06
C ILE A 251 12.40 7.13 -24.00
N PHE A 252 11.44 6.32 -23.56
CA PHE A 252 10.35 5.86 -24.43
C PHE A 252 9.44 7.01 -24.87
N TYR A 253 9.11 7.95 -23.97
CA TYR A 253 8.27 9.07 -24.30
C TYR A 253 8.91 9.98 -25.35
N TYR A 254 10.13 10.46 -25.07
CA TYR A 254 10.81 11.42 -25.93
C TYR A 254 11.42 10.80 -27.19
N LEU A 255 11.80 9.51 -27.17
CA LEU A 255 12.28 8.82 -28.36
C LEU A 255 11.20 8.81 -29.45
N VAL A 256 9.98 8.42 -29.10
CA VAL A 256 8.86 8.41 -30.07
C VAL A 256 8.57 9.82 -30.58
N LEU A 257 8.50 10.81 -29.67
CA LEU A 257 8.29 12.20 -30.07
C LEU A 257 9.40 12.74 -30.98
N GLY A 258 10.67 12.40 -30.71
CA GLY A 258 11.82 12.81 -31.50
C GLY A 258 11.83 12.20 -32.91
N ILE A 259 11.34 10.95 -33.04
CA ILE A 259 11.23 10.29 -34.37
C ILE A 259 10.11 10.90 -35.21
N VAL A 260 8.98 11.22 -34.57
CA VAL A 260 7.76 11.64 -35.27
C VAL A 260 7.81 13.12 -35.66
N ARG A 261 8.33 13.99 -34.77
CA ARG A 261 8.32 15.45 -34.91
C ARG A 261 8.88 15.97 -36.26
N PRO A 262 10.00 15.46 -36.81
CA PRO A 262 10.55 15.97 -38.06
C PRO A 262 9.66 15.77 -39.29
N ASN A 263 8.70 14.85 -39.22
CA ASN A 263 7.83 14.42 -40.31
C ASN A 263 6.41 14.95 -40.22
N MET A 264 6.10 15.83 -39.26
CA MET A 264 4.75 16.36 -38.99
C MET A 264 4.78 17.88 -38.88
N ASP A 265 3.71 18.52 -39.33
CA ASP A 265 3.48 19.92 -39.02
C ASP A 265 3.08 20.13 -37.54
N VAL A 266 2.92 21.40 -37.09
CA VAL A 266 2.62 21.72 -35.69
C VAL A 266 1.26 21.19 -35.23
N ALA A 267 0.26 21.18 -36.12
CA ALA A 267 -1.09 20.74 -35.79
C ALA A 267 -1.14 19.22 -35.71
N GLU A 268 -0.55 18.52 -36.70
CA GLU A 268 -0.43 17.06 -36.72
C GLU A 268 0.36 16.53 -35.49
N TYR A 269 1.45 17.21 -35.15
CA TYR A 269 2.29 16.83 -34.01
C TYR A 269 1.52 17.00 -32.68
N ARG A 270 0.74 18.08 -32.55
CA ARG A 270 -0.12 18.28 -31.37
C ARG A 270 -1.20 17.19 -31.28
N ASP A 271 -1.90 16.90 -32.39
CA ASP A 271 -2.88 15.83 -32.44
C ASP A 271 -2.28 14.47 -32.09
N PHE A 272 -1.05 14.20 -32.58
CA PHE A 272 -0.33 12.98 -32.24
C PHE A 272 -0.07 12.85 -30.73
N ILE A 273 0.37 13.91 -30.05
CA ILE A 273 0.59 13.91 -28.61
C ILE A 273 -0.74 13.75 -27.85
N ASP A 274 -1.77 14.45 -28.28
CA ASP A 274 -3.05 14.49 -27.55
C ASP A 274 -3.86 13.21 -27.76
N ASN A 275 -3.75 12.55 -28.91
CA ASN A 275 -4.63 11.45 -29.29
C ASN A 275 -3.91 10.11 -29.55
N VAL A 276 -2.62 10.11 -29.94
CA VAL A 276 -1.90 8.88 -30.30
C VAL A 276 -0.87 8.49 -29.26
N TRP A 277 0.08 9.37 -28.93
CA TRP A 277 1.14 9.09 -27.96
C TRP A 277 0.98 9.94 -26.70
N THR A 278 -0.16 9.79 -26.06
CA THR A 278 -0.47 10.52 -24.83
C THR A 278 0.47 10.10 -23.68
N PRO A 279 0.72 10.97 -22.69
CA PRO A 279 1.47 10.60 -21.48
C PRO A 279 0.98 9.30 -20.84
N PHE A 280 -0.35 9.07 -20.80
CA PHE A 280 -0.92 7.83 -20.28
C PHE A 280 -0.50 6.59 -21.06
N ARG A 281 -0.52 6.65 -22.43
CA ARG A 281 -0.12 5.50 -23.27
C ARG A 281 1.37 5.23 -23.17
N ALA A 282 2.20 6.27 -23.15
CA ALA A 282 3.64 6.15 -22.94
C ALA A 282 3.95 5.57 -21.54
N GLY A 283 3.24 6.03 -20.52
CA GLY A 283 3.32 5.47 -19.17
C GLY A 283 2.90 4.00 -19.11
N LEU A 284 1.78 3.64 -19.76
CA LEU A 284 1.32 2.25 -19.85
C LEU A 284 2.34 1.36 -20.58
N PHE A 285 2.92 1.84 -21.66
CA PHE A 285 3.99 1.14 -22.37
C PHE A 285 5.19 0.90 -21.45
N THR A 286 5.64 1.96 -20.75
CA THR A 286 6.76 1.88 -19.81
C THR A 286 6.53 0.86 -18.71
N VAL A 287 5.38 0.94 -18.03
CA VAL A 287 5.02 -0.02 -16.97
C VAL A 287 4.97 -1.44 -17.52
N SER A 288 4.35 -1.63 -18.70
CA SER A 288 4.23 -2.96 -19.31
C SER A 288 5.61 -3.56 -19.65
N ILE A 289 6.51 -2.79 -20.23
CA ILE A 289 7.89 -3.24 -20.55
C ILE A 289 8.66 -3.53 -19.26
N ASN A 290 8.60 -2.63 -18.27
CA ASN A 290 9.27 -2.82 -16.99
C ASN A 290 8.78 -4.09 -16.29
N THR A 291 7.47 -4.21 -16.10
CA THR A 291 6.81 -5.35 -15.47
C THR A 291 7.08 -6.67 -16.20
N THR A 292 7.17 -6.66 -17.53
CA THR A 292 7.55 -7.84 -18.32
C THR A 292 8.87 -8.43 -17.85
N ALA A 293 9.89 -7.59 -17.62
CA ALA A 293 11.20 -8.07 -17.20
C ALA A 293 11.17 -8.68 -15.79
N TYR A 294 10.44 -8.07 -14.86
CA TYR A 294 10.27 -8.60 -13.49
C TYR A 294 9.47 -9.89 -13.49
N LEU A 295 8.33 -9.93 -14.18
CA LEU A 295 7.47 -11.12 -14.24
C LEU A 295 8.13 -12.27 -15.00
N THR A 296 9.01 -12.00 -15.96
CA THR A 296 9.83 -13.06 -16.62
C THR A 296 10.67 -13.81 -15.58
N GLU A 297 11.31 -13.12 -14.65
CA GLU A 297 12.09 -13.74 -13.59
C GLU A 297 11.21 -14.44 -12.55
N VAL A 298 10.06 -13.84 -12.21
CA VAL A 298 9.07 -14.46 -11.31
C VAL A 298 8.59 -15.80 -11.89
N LEU A 299 8.20 -15.83 -13.17
CA LEU A 299 7.76 -17.04 -13.85
C LEU A 299 8.89 -18.07 -13.98
N ARG A 300 10.11 -17.64 -14.29
CA ARG A 300 11.29 -18.51 -14.32
C ARG A 300 11.57 -19.14 -12.95
N GLY A 301 11.44 -18.35 -11.87
CA GLY A 301 11.51 -18.84 -10.49
C GLY A 301 10.41 -19.87 -10.19
N GLY A 302 9.18 -19.60 -10.64
CA GLY A 302 8.05 -20.52 -10.53
C GLY A 302 8.29 -21.85 -11.26
N ILE A 303 8.83 -21.82 -12.48
CA ILE A 303 9.20 -23.03 -13.23
C ILE A 303 10.26 -23.84 -12.47
N ASN A 304 11.27 -23.18 -11.96
CA ASN A 304 12.34 -23.83 -11.20
C ASN A 304 11.89 -24.37 -9.83
N SER A 305 10.76 -23.90 -9.30
CA SER A 305 10.19 -24.38 -8.02
C SER A 305 9.37 -25.66 -8.14
N VAL A 306 9.05 -26.08 -9.37
CA VAL A 306 8.35 -27.34 -9.60
C VAL A 306 9.33 -28.51 -9.43
N ASP A 307 8.91 -29.53 -8.69
CA ASP A 307 9.73 -30.72 -8.46
C ASP A 307 10.11 -31.42 -9.79
N LYS A 308 11.39 -31.71 -9.95
CA LYS A 308 11.91 -32.36 -11.18
C LYS A 308 11.28 -33.72 -11.42
N GLY A 309 10.93 -34.47 -10.36
CA GLY A 309 10.23 -35.72 -10.45
C GLY A 309 8.92 -35.65 -11.22
N GLN A 310 8.22 -34.48 -11.21
CA GLN A 310 7.01 -34.25 -12.02
C GLN A 310 7.32 -34.31 -13.53
N SER A 311 8.44 -33.74 -13.93
CA SER A 311 8.88 -33.78 -15.34
C SER A 311 9.39 -35.17 -15.74
N GLU A 312 10.11 -35.85 -14.86
CA GLU A 312 10.65 -37.20 -15.08
C GLU A 312 9.53 -38.22 -15.18
N ALA A 313 8.55 -38.18 -14.26
CA ALA A 313 7.38 -39.06 -14.30
C ALA A 313 6.53 -38.83 -15.57
N ALA A 314 6.31 -37.58 -15.97
CA ALA A 314 5.57 -37.28 -17.20
C ALA A 314 6.28 -37.79 -18.46
N GLN A 315 7.62 -37.70 -18.50
CA GLN A 315 8.41 -38.21 -19.62
C GLN A 315 8.46 -39.74 -19.60
N ALA A 316 8.52 -40.41 -18.44
CA ALA A 316 8.41 -41.86 -18.31
C ALA A 316 7.08 -42.40 -18.82
N LEU A 317 5.99 -41.61 -18.71
CA LEU A 317 4.68 -41.91 -19.29
C LEU A 317 4.58 -41.58 -20.79
N GLY A 318 5.69 -41.23 -21.46
CA GLY A 318 5.77 -41.02 -22.91
C GLY A 318 5.44 -39.57 -23.35
N LEU A 319 5.27 -38.61 -22.41
CA LEU A 319 5.07 -37.20 -22.78
C LEU A 319 6.39 -36.61 -23.29
N GLY A 320 6.34 -36.01 -24.47
CA GLY A 320 7.48 -35.23 -24.99
C GLY A 320 7.77 -33.98 -24.14
N LYS A 321 9.00 -33.46 -24.18
CA LYS A 321 9.46 -32.30 -23.38
C LYS A 321 8.52 -31.11 -23.43
N VAL A 322 7.98 -30.74 -24.60
CA VAL A 322 7.08 -29.59 -24.77
C VAL A 322 5.74 -29.84 -24.08
N LYS A 323 5.17 -31.07 -24.29
CA LYS A 323 3.91 -31.44 -23.62
C LYS A 323 4.06 -31.52 -22.11
N THR A 324 5.16 -32.04 -21.61
CA THR A 324 5.50 -32.07 -20.18
C THR A 324 5.55 -30.64 -19.62
N MET A 325 6.25 -29.73 -20.32
CA MET A 325 6.33 -28.33 -19.89
C MET A 325 4.94 -27.66 -19.83
N MET A 326 4.14 -27.79 -20.89
CA MET A 326 2.86 -27.08 -21.01
C MET A 326 1.75 -27.67 -20.15
N LEU A 327 1.70 -29.00 -19.99
CA LEU A 327 0.58 -29.66 -19.31
C LEU A 327 0.85 -29.96 -17.84
N ILE A 328 2.10 -30.10 -17.44
CA ILE A 328 2.46 -30.51 -16.07
C ILE A 328 3.20 -29.39 -15.33
N VAL A 329 4.30 -28.87 -15.90
CA VAL A 329 5.17 -27.93 -15.19
C VAL A 329 4.56 -26.53 -15.16
N PHE A 330 4.13 -26.02 -16.31
CA PHE A 330 3.69 -24.64 -16.45
C PHE A 330 2.46 -24.28 -15.58
N PRO A 331 1.39 -25.09 -15.49
CA PRO A 331 0.26 -24.80 -14.61
C PRO A 331 0.66 -24.74 -13.13
N GLN A 332 1.57 -25.63 -12.70
CA GLN A 332 2.09 -25.62 -11.33
C GLN A 332 2.98 -24.41 -11.09
N ALA A 333 3.87 -24.10 -12.03
CA ALA A 333 4.75 -22.93 -11.98
C ALA A 333 3.94 -21.63 -11.88
N LEU A 334 2.89 -21.50 -12.68
CA LEU A 334 1.99 -20.33 -12.64
C LEU A 334 1.33 -20.21 -11.27
N LYS A 335 0.78 -21.31 -10.75
CA LYS A 335 0.18 -21.32 -9.41
C LYS A 335 1.17 -20.87 -8.33
N ASN A 336 2.42 -21.37 -8.39
CA ASN A 336 3.48 -20.99 -7.45
C ASN A 336 3.91 -19.52 -7.60
N SER A 337 3.76 -18.93 -8.80
CA SER A 337 4.13 -17.56 -9.11
C SER A 337 3.04 -16.52 -8.77
N LEU A 338 1.78 -16.93 -8.62
CA LEU A 338 0.66 -16.00 -8.43
C LEU A 338 0.83 -15.02 -7.26
N PRO A 339 1.33 -15.40 -6.07
CA PRO A 339 1.58 -14.44 -4.99
C PRO A 339 2.59 -13.37 -5.37
N SER A 340 3.63 -13.74 -6.12
CA SER A 340 4.66 -12.80 -6.59
C SER A 340 4.12 -11.89 -7.70
N ILE A 341 3.25 -12.39 -8.58
CA ILE A 341 2.55 -11.59 -9.60
C ILE A 341 1.63 -10.56 -8.92
N GLY A 342 0.90 -10.98 -7.89
CA GLY A 342 0.08 -10.06 -7.09
C GLY A 342 0.91 -8.99 -6.39
N ASN A 343 2.09 -9.34 -5.87
CA ASN A 343 3.01 -8.37 -5.28
C ASN A 343 3.53 -7.36 -6.31
N GLU A 344 3.80 -7.79 -7.54
CA GLU A 344 4.22 -6.90 -8.64
C GLU A 344 3.14 -5.87 -8.97
N PHE A 345 1.86 -6.27 -8.94
CA PHE A 345 0.76 -5.32 -9.08
C PHE A 345 0.75 -4.25 -7.98
N ILE A 346 1.01 -4.64 -6.71
CA ILE A 346 1.13 -3.67 -5.59
C ILE A 346 2.32 -2.73 -5.79
N ILE A 347 3.44 -3.24 -6.29
CA ILE A 347 4.62 -2.43 -6.62
C ILE A 347 4.26 -1.42 -7.70
N ASN A 348 3.61 -1.83 -8.77
CA ASN A 348 3.20 -0.97 -9.87
C ASN A 348 2.28 0.17 -9.41
N ILE A 349 1.38 -0.05 -8.43
CA ILE A 349 0.56 1.03 -7.87
C ILE A 349 1.42 2.19 -7.35
N LYS A 350 2.57 1.91 -6.74
CA LYS A 350 3.49 2.95 -6.22
C LYS A 350 4.39 3.50 -7.32
N ASP A 351 4.91 2.62 -8.15
CA ASP A 351 5.91 2.97 -9.15
C ASP A 351 5.33 3.81 -10.29
N THR A 352 4.03 3.74 -10.56
CA THR A 352 3.36 4.66 -11.51
C THR A 352 3.50 6.13 -11.13
N SER A 353 3.77 6.46 -9.85
CA SER A 353 3.97 7.84 -9.38
C SER A 353 5.08 8.59 -10.10
N VAL A 354 6.12 7.90 -10.57
CA VAL A 354 7.21 8.55 -11.32
C VAL A 354 6.78 9.03 -12.71
N LEU A 355 5.67 8.49 -13.24
CA LEU A 355 5.14 8.84 -14.56
C LEU A 355 4.49 10.23 -14.60
N THR A 356 4.19 10.83 -13.46
CA THR A 356 3.82 12.26 -13.37
C THR A 356 4.86 13.16 -14.06
N LEU A 357 6.13 12.74 -14.07
CA LEU A 357 7.21 13.52 -14.66
C LEU A 357 7.19 13.56 -16.21
N ILE A 358 6.49 12.64 -16.85
CA ILE A 358 6.20 12.67 -18.28
C ILE A 358 4.79 13.20 -18.59
N GLY A 359 4.08 13.73 -17.57
CA GLY A 359 2.75 14.33 -17.71
C GLY A 359 1.58 13.40 -17.47
N VAL A 360 1.76 12.24 -16.86
CA VAL A 360 0.64 11.37 -16.45
C VAL A 360 -0.07 12.00 -15.26
N LEU A 361 -1.40 12.13 -15.37
CA LEU A 361 -2.26 12.68 -14.30
C LEU A 361 -2.71 11.56 -13.35
N ASP A 362 -1.78 10.99 -12.61
CA ASP A 362 -1.99 9.94 -11.61
C ASP A 362 -2.25 10.53 -10.21
N LEU A 363 -2.32 9.68 -9.19
CA LEU A 363 -2.53 10.10 -7.81
C LEU A 363 -1.44 11.07 -7.29
N PHE A 364 -0.17 10.86 -7.67
CA PHE A 364 0.93 11.73 -7.26
C PHE A 364 0.87 13.10 -7.94
N SER A 365 0.36 13.16 -9.18
CA SER A 365 0.22 14.41 -9.93
C SER A 365 -0.67 15.42 -9.23
N VAL A 366 -1.71 14.98 -8.51
CA VAL A 366 -2.61 15.86 -7.76
C VAL A 366 -1.84 16.70 -6.74
N SER A 367 -0.90 16.10 -6.01
CA SER A 367 -0.07 16.88 -5.09
C SER A 367 0.94 17.75 -5.83
N LYS A 368 1.63 17.20 -6.82
CA LYS A 368 2.73 17.90 -7.49
C LYS A 368 2.26 19.01 -8.43
N LEU A 369 1.19 18.80 -9.18
CA LEU A 369 0.72 19.73 -10.19
C LEU A 369 -0.44 20.60 -9.70
N ASP A 370 -1.47 20.00 -9.09
CA ASP A 370 -2.67 20.73 -8.71
C ASP A 370 -2.46 21.50 -7.41
N ILE A 371 -2.00 20.82 -6.34
CA ILE A 371 -1.84 21.47 -5.04
C ILE A 371 -0.61 22.38 -5.03
N LEU A 372 0.56 21.86 -5.35
CA LEU A 372 1.80 22.64 -5.29
C LEU A 372 1.92 23.69 -6.40
N GLY A 373 1.22 23.51 -7.52
CA GLY A 373 1.05 24.55 -8.53
C GLY A 373 0.36 25.80 -7.98
N THR A 374 -0.55 25.62 -6.99
CA THR A 374 -1.30 26.72 -6.35
C THR A 374 -0.70 27.15 -5.00
N PHE A 375 -0.15 26.19 -4.23
CA PHE A 375 0.34 26.36 -2.85
C PHE A 375 1.77 25.86 -2.70
N SER A 376 2.73 26.49 -3.36
CA SER A 376 4.14 26.03 -3.42
C SER A 376 4.81 25.86 -2.03
N GLY A 377 4.41 26.66 -1.04
CA GLY A 377 4.93 26.61 0.34
C GLY A 377 4.36 25.49 1.22
N LYS A 378 3.39 24.67 0.71
CA LYS A 378 2.68 23.64 1.49
C LYS A 378 3.02 22.21 1.04
N SER A 379 4.30 21.98 0.74
CA SER A 379 4.79 20.70 0.19
C SER A 379 4.62 19.52 1.16
N LEU A 380 4.86 19.76 2.45
CA LEU A 380 4.74 18.71 3.47
C LEU A 380 3.31 18.17 3.53
N GLU A 381 2.33 19.06 3.61
CA GLU A 381 0.92 18.72 3.71
C GLU A 381 0.43 17.98 2.47
N ALA A 382 0.81 18.46 1.27
CA ALA A 382 0.46 17.84 0.01
C ALA A 382 0.97 16.41 -0.09
N TYR A 383 2.26 16.17 0.23
CA TYR A 383 2.85 14.83 0.14
C TYR A 383 2.40 13.90 1.27
N LEU A 384 2.09 14.40 2.47
CA LEU A 384 1.51 13.57 3.54
C LEU A 384 0.16 13.00 3.12
N ILE A 385 -0.69 13.78 2.49
CA ILE A 385 -2.00 13.32 2.00
C ILE A 385 -1.82 12.18 0.98
N VAL A 386 -0.96 12.38 -0.01
CA VAL A 386 -0.71 11.35 -1.03
C VAL A 386 -0.11 10.08 -0.42
N ALA A 387 0.80 10.22 0.54
CA ALA A 387 1.37 9.07 1.26
C ALA A 387 0.27 8.24 1.95
N VAL A 388 -0.71 8.89 2.59
CA VAL A 388 -1.86 8.21 3.20
C VAL A 388 -2.72 7.52 2.14
N TYR A 389 -3.01 8.18 1.01
CA TYR A 389 -3.77 7.55 -0.07
C TYR A 389 -3.07 6.30 -0.64
N TYR A 390 -1.76 6.37 -0.90
CA TYR A 390 -0.99 5.19 -1.34
C TYR A 390 -0.96 4.08 -0.29
N LEU A 391 -0.82 4.43 0.99
CA LEU A 391 -0.87 3.45 2.08
C LEU A 391 -2.21 2.72 2.11
N VAL A 392 -3.31 3.46 2.02
CA VAL A 392 -4.67 2.88 1.98
C VAL A 392 -4.85 1.99 0.74
N LEU A 393 -4.47 2.49 -0.44
CA LEU A 393 -4.57 1.73 -1.70
C LEU A 393 -3.79 0.42 -1.66
N THR A 394 -2.52 0.48 -1.26
CA THR A 394 -1.66 -0.71 -1.21
C THR A 394 -2.10 -1.68 -0.13
N TYR A 395 -2.58 -1.19 1.02
CA TYR A 395 -3.14 -2.02 2.08
C TYR A 395 -4.40 -2.76 1.62
N LEU A 396 -5.36 -2.05 0.99
CA LEU A 396 -6.60 -2.63 0.47
C LEU A 396 -6.30 -3.68 -0.60
N THR A 397 -5.41 -3.35 -1.54
CA THR A 397 -4.99 -4.27 -2.60
C THR A 397 -4.32 -5.52 -2.02
N SER A 398 -3.44 -5.35 -1.03
CA SER A 398 -2.78 -6.47 -0.35
C SER A 398 -3.79 -7.40 0.35
N LYS A 399 -4.81 -6.83 1.01
CA LYS A 399 -5.87 -7.62 1.66
C LYS A 399 -6.75 -8.37 0.65
N LEU A 400 -7.05 -7.72 -0.47
CA LEU A 400 -7.81 -8.34 -1.56
C LEU A 400 -7.04 -9.52 -2.18
N LEU A 401 -5.74 -9.34 -2.44
CA LEU A 401 -4.88 -10.42 -2.96
C LEU A 401 -4.77 -11.59 -1.97
N GLN A 402 -4.53 -11.32 -0.68
CA GLN A 402 -4.51 -12.37 0.36
C GLN A 402 -5.83 -13.15 0.44
N TYR A 403 -6.96 -12.50 0.21
CA TYR A 403 -8.26 -13.17 0.15
C TYR A 403 -8.34 -14.13 -1.03
N PHE A 404 -7.89 -13.72 -2.22
CA PHE A 404 -7.85 -14.59 -3.41
C PHE A 404 -6.86 -15.74 -3.25
N GLU A 405 -5.67 -15.49 -2.71
CA GLU A 405 -4.66 -16.52 -2.42
C GLU A 405 -5.22 -17.62 -1.52
N LYS A 406 -5.89 -17.25 -0.43
CA LYS A 406 -6.55 -18.21 0.47
C LYS A 406 -7.64 -19.00 -0.22
N LYS A 407 -8.44 -18.37 -1.08
CA LYS A 407 -9.54 -19.05 -1.78
C LYS A 407 -9.02 -20.06 -2.81
N MET A 408 -7.84 -19.83 -3.38
CA MET A 408 -7.23 -20.72 -4.39
C MET A 408 -6.31 -21.77 -3.77
N ASN A 409 -6.29 -21.94 -2.44
CA ASN A 409 -5.40 -22.87 -1.72
C ASN A 409 -3.93 -22.75 -2.13
N MET A 410 -3.45 -21.52 -2.32
CA MET A 410 -2.06 -21.28 -2.62
C MET A 410 -1.21 -21.38 -1.36
N PRO A 411 0.07 -21.81 -1.47
CA PRO A 411 0.98 -21.70 -0.34
C PRO A 411 1.15 -20.24 0.02
N VAL A 412 0.52 -19.84 1.12
CA VAL A 412 0.74 -18.50 1.70
C VAL A 412 2.19 -18.49 2.15
N LYS A 413 3.08 -17.78 1.45
CA LYS A 413 4.34 -17.36 2.04
C LYS A 413 4.01 -16.37 3.15
N GLY A 414 3.59 -16.91 4.28
CA GLY A 414 3.47 -16.18 5.50
C GLY A 414 4.84 -15.66 5.87
N ILE A 415 4.91 -14.44 6.33
CA ILE A 415 5.94 -13.99 7.25
C ILE A 415 5.92 -15.02 8.38
N THR A 416 6.72 -16.05 8.26
CA THR A 416 7.02 -16.96 9.37
C THR A 416 7.72 -16.07 10.38
N SER A 417 6.97 -15.67 11.40
CA SER A 417 7.57 -15.24 12.64
C SER A 417 8.56 -16.34 13.02
N SER A 418 9.85 -16.07 12.83
CA SER A 418 10.90 -16.82 13.49
C SER A 418 10.58 -16.81 14.98
N ASN A 419 10.33 -18.00 15.50
CA ASN A 419 10.22 -18.25 16.93
C ASN A 419 11.49 -17.80 17.68
#